data_c5d70c64be43f87747112a7ed84fe708
#
_entry.id   c5d70c64be43f87747112a7ed84fe708
#
_cell.length_a   1.000
_cell.length_b   1.000
_cell.length_c   1.000
_cell.angle_alpha   90.00
_cell.angle_beta   90.00
_cell.angle_gamma   90.00
#
_symmetry.space_group_name_H-M   'P 1'
#
loop_
_entity.id
_entity.type
_entity.pdbx_description
1 polymer ?
#
loop_
_entity_poly.entity_id
_entity_poly.type
_entity_poly.pdbx_seq_one_letter_code
_entity_poly.pdbx_strand_id
1 'polypeptide(L)'
;RLRVPLHVNLVEGYPVAPADELDMLVDERGAFKLDFLGLLIKGAGPQRAKLADQIERECAAQIARFVAEFPESRSGLIVDSHQHAHAIPVVFDALSTAARAQNCRISHMRIPEEKLSAYRACGRAADIGLANRAKCLILNRLSRRMRENLPRGCKAGPFCGVALSGSMDRM
;
A
#
# COMPACT_ATOMS: atom_id res chain seq x y z
N ARG A 1 13.29 16.80 -13.61
CA ARG A 1 13.45 15.39 -13.96
C ARG A 1 12.24 14.63 -13.45
N LEU A 2 11.59 13.85 -14.29
CA LEU A 2 10.46 13.00 -13.92
C LEU A 2 10.93 11.93 -12.93
N ARG A 3 10.16 11.70 -11.85
CA ARG A 3 10.42 10.64 -10.88
C ARG A 3 9.26 9.64 -10.94
N VAL A 4 9.58 8.38 -11.14
CA VAL A 4 8.60 7.30 -11.23
C VAL A 4 8.43 6.68 -9.85
N PRO A 5 7.21 6.56 -9.30
CA PRO A 5 6.96 5.83 -8.06
C PRO A 5 6.89 4.32 -8.30
N LEU A 6 7.37 3.54 -7.34
CA LEU A 6 7.06 2.12 -7.24
C LEU A 6 5.61 1.96 -6.74
N HIS A 7 4.75 1.37 -7.56
CA HIS A 7 3.38 1.02 -7.20
C HIS A 7 3.33 -0.45 -6.77
N VAL A 8 3.48 -0.71 -5.48
CA VAL A 8 3.47 -2.07 -4.92
C VAL A 8 2.09 -2.71 -5.10
N ASN A 9 2.05 -3.93 -5.60
CA ASN A 9 0.82 -4.70 -5.78
C ASN A 9 0.88 -6.02 -5.01
N LEU A 10 -0.16 -6.33 -4.24
CA LEU A 10 -0.31 -7.54 -3.43
C LEU A 10 -1.74 -8.11 -3.53
N VAL A 11 -2.59 -7.58 -4.42
CA VAL A 11 -4.03 -7.85 -4.40
C VAL A 11 -4.61 -8.28 -5.75
N GLU A 12 -3.95 -7.98 -6.86
CA GLU A 12 -4.44 -8.32 -8.20
C GLU A 12 -3.33 -8.85 -9.11
N GLY A 13 -3.68 -9.76 -10.03
CA GLY A 13 -2.73 -10.35 -10.98
C GLY A 13 -1.79 -11.36 -10.35
N TYR A 14 -0.53 -11.36 -10.78
CA TYR A 14 0.48 -12.35 -10.42
C TYR A 14 1.67 -11.71 -9.69
N PRO A 15 2.31 -12.44 -8.75
CA PRO A 15 3.48 -11.96 -8.05
C PRO A 15 4.72 -11.91 -8.96
N VAL A 16 5.72 -11.16 -8.51
CA VAL A 16 7.07 -11.13 -9.10
C VAL A 16 7.95 -12.23 -8.51
N ALA A 17 7.79 -12.52 -7.22
CA ALA A 17 8.44 -13.65 -6.55
C ALA A 17 7.82 -14.99 -6.98
N PRO A 18 8.52 -16.13 -6.82
CA PRO A 18 8.00 -17.45 -7.14
C PRO A 18 6.70 -17.74 -6.38
N ALA A 19 5.63 -18.11 -7.09
CA ALA A 19 4.30 -18.29 -6.53
C ALA A 19 4.22 -19.45 -5.52
N ASP A 20 5.04 -20.48 -5.67
CA ASP A 20 5.17 -21.61 -4.75
C ASP A 20 5.72 -21.25 -3.37
N GLU A 21 6.39 -20.10 -3.25
CA GLU A 21 6.84 -19.54 -1.98
C GLU A 21 5.79 -18.64 -1.28
N LEU A 22 4.62 -18.42 -1.90
CA LEU A 22 3.64 -17.40 -1.52
C LEU A 22 2.24 -17.98 -1.23
N ASP A 23 2.17 -19.17 -0.67
CA ASP A 23 0.92 -19.93 -0.44
C ASP A 23 -0.16 -19.17 0.34
N MET A 24 0.21 -18.19 1.16
CA MET A 24 -0.76 -17.33 1.85
C MET A 24 -1.31 -16.20 0.98
N LEU A 25 -0.54 -15.76 -0.01
CA LEU A 25 -0.87 -14.61 -0.86
C LEU A 25 -1.54 -15.03 -2.18
N VAL A 26 -1.21 -16.21 -2.72
CA VAL A 26 -1.70 -16.65 -4.03
C VAL A 26 -2.64 -17.86 -3.93
N ASP A 27 -3.45 -18.03 -4.96
CA ASP A 27 -4.30 -19.19 -5.16
C ASP A 27 -3.56 -20.33 -5.92
N GLU A 28 -4.26 -21.40 -6.24
CA GLU A 28 -3.74 -22.57 -6.98
C GLU A 28 -3.27 -22.23 -8.41
N ARG A 29 -3.70 -21.09 -8.95
CA ARG A 29 -3.28 -20.58 -10.26
C ARG A 29 -2.08 -19.65 -10.17
N GLY A 30 -1.58 -19.39 -8.95
CA GLY A 30 -0.50 -18.47 -8.68
C GLY A 30 -0.90 -17.00 -8.69
N ALA A 31 -2.19 -16.66 -8.77
CA ALA A 31 -2.69 -15.29 -8.73
C ALA A 31 -2.94 -14.82 -7.30
N PHE A 32 -2.75 -13.53 -7.02
CA PHE A 32 -3.10 -12.95 -5.72
C PHE A 32 -4.57 -13.20 -5.37
N LYS A 33 -4.83 -13.70 -4.16
CA LYS A 33 -6.16 -14.09 -3.66
C LYS A 33 -6.71 -13.24 -2.52
N LEU A 34 -5.90 -12.33 -1.98
CA LEU A 34 -6.29 -11.47 -0.87
C LEU A 34 -6.54 -10.05 -1.39
N ASP A 35 -7.69 -9.51 -1.05
CA ASP A 35 -7.96 -8.09 -1.19
C ASP A 35 -7.42 -7.29 0.03
N PHE A 36 -7.65 -5.98 0.06
CA PHE A 36 -7.26 -5.11 1.17
C PHE A 36 -7.77 -5.62 2.52
N LEU A 37 -9.04 -6.04 2.59
CA LEU A 37 -9.64 -6.50 3.84
C LEU A 37 -9.07 -7.85 4.28
N GLY A 38 -8.85 -8.76 3.34
CA GLY A 38 -8.21 -10.06 3.58
C GLY A 38 -6.80 -9.90 4.14
N LEU A 39 -6.00 -9.00 3.58
CA LEU A 39 -4.66 -8.65 4.09
C LEU A 39 -4.73 -8.05 5.50
N LEU A 40 -5.69 -7.16 5.75
CA LEU A 40 -5.87 -6.52 7.06
C LEU A 40 -6.24 -7.55 8.14
N ILE A 41 -7.20 -8.43 7.86
CA ILE A 41 -7.68 -9.45 8.81
C ILE A 41 -6.59 -10.49 9.09
N LYS A 42 -6.00 -11.07 8.03
CA LYS A 42 -4.92 -12.06 8.17
C LYS A 42 -3.67 -11.45 8.82
N GLY A 43 -3.37 -10.19 8.53
CA GLY A 43 -2.26 -9.46 9.14
C GLY A 43 -2.44 -9.17 10.63
N ALA A 44 -3.65 -9.28 11.17
CA ALA A 44 -3.95 -9.22 12.61
C ALA A 44 -4.11 -10.60 13.25
N GLY A 45 -4.12 -11.67 12.45
CA GLY A 45 -4.39 -13.04 12.89
C GLY A 45 -3.16 -13.81 13.36
N PRO A 46 -3.35 -15.09 13.77
CA PRO A 46 -2.29 -15.94 14.34
C PRO A 46 -1.18 -16.27 13.32
N GLN A 47 -1.46 -16.25 12.04
CA GLN A 47 -0.50 -16.51 10.96
C GLN A 47 0.22 -15.25 10.46
N ARG A 48 0.16 -14.14 11.22
CA ARG A 48 0.77 -12.85 10.83
C ARG A 48 2.25 -12.98 10.46
N ALA A 49 3.00 -13.78 11.19
CA ALA A 49 4.45 -13.94 10.94
C ALA A 49 4.73 -14.56 9.56
N LYS A 50 4.02 -15.66 9.20
CA LYS A 50 4.14 -16.29 7.90
C LYS A 50 3.69 -15.36 6.77
N LEU A 51 2.59 -14.64 6.98
CA LEU A 51 2.11 -13.66 6.01
C LEU A 51 3.12 -12.52 5.81
N ALA A 52 3.72 -12.02 6.89
CA ALA A 52 4.74 -10.95 6.83
C ALA A 52 5.98 -11.39 6.02
N ASP A 53 6.49 -12.60 6.24
CA ASP A 53 7.60 -13.15 5.49
C ASP A 53 7.31 -13.22 3.99
N GLN A 54 6.15 -13.70 3.61
CA GLN A 54 5.76 -13.78 2.21
C GLN A 54 5.55 -12.40 1.55
N ILE A 55 4.94 -11.46 2.29
CA ILE A 55 4.83 -10.07 1.80
C ILE A 55 6.22 -9.44 1.63
N GLU A 56 7.14 -9.70 2.56
CA GLU A 56 8.52 -9.20 2.46
C GLU A 56 9.23 -9.73 1.21
N ARG A 57 9.11 -11.04 0.92
CA ARG A 57 9.67 -11.67 -0.29
C ARG A 57 9.12 -11.01 -1.55
N GLU A 58 7.82 -10.87 -1.65
CA GLU A 58 7.18 -10.25 -2.81
C GLU A 58 7.56 -8.78 -2.96
N CYS A 59 7.56 -8.01 -1.88
CA CYS A 59 8.01 -6.62 -1.91
C CYS A 59 9.49 -6.51 -2.32
N ALA A 60 10.36 -7.40 -1.84
CA ALA A 60 11.76 -7.43 -2.23
C ALA A 60 11.94 -7.71 -3.73
N ALA A 61 11.17 -8.66 -4.28
CA ALA A 61 11.18 -8.97 -5.71
C ALA A 61 10.69 -7.79 -6.56
N GLN A 62 9.58 -7.14 -6.16
CA GLN A 62 9.09 -5.95 -6.84
C GLN A 62 10.08 -4.78 -6.80
N ILE A 63 10.71 -4.53 -5.63
CA ILE A 63 11.74 -3.49 -5.49
C ILE A 63 12.95 -3.81 -6.37
N ALA A 64 13.43 -5.05 -6.35
CA ALA A 64 14.58 -5.48 -7.15
C ALA A 64 14.33 -5.26 -8.65
N ARG A 65 13.16 -5.69 -9.14
CA ARG A 65 12.75 -5.49 -10.54
C ARG A 65 12.63 -4.02 -10.89
N PHE A 66 12.00 -3.20 -10.02
CA PHE A 66 11.85 -1.77 -10.24
C PHE A 66 13.20 -1.04 -10.29
N VAL A 67 14.13 -1.37 -9.39
CA VAL A 67 15.45 -0.75 -9.34
C VAL A 67 16.35 -1.21 -10.49
N ALA A 68 16.14 -2.39 -11.05
CA ALA A 68 16.81 -2.81 -12.26
C ALA A 68 16.47 -1.91 -13.46
N GLU A 69 15.20 -1.48 -13.57
CA GLU A 69 14.74 -0.57 -14.62
C GLU A 69 15.04 0.92 -14.31
N PHE A 70 15.05 1.29 -13.02
CA PHE A 70 15.25 2.65 -12.53
C PHE A 70 16.33 2.71 -11.44
N PRO A 71 17.63 2.52 -11.77
CA PRO A 71 18.71 2.39 -10.78
C PRO A 71 18.86 3.61 -9.85
N GLU A 72 18.55 4.81 -10.34
CA GLU A 72 18.60 6.04 -9.55
C GLU A 72 17.58 6.06 -8.40
N SER A 73 16.52 5.26 -8.49
CA SER A 73 15.47 5.14 -7.46
C SER A 73 15.98 4.52 -6.17
N ARG A 74 17.08 3.78 -6.20
CA ARG A 74 17.69 3.14 -5.01
C ARG A 74 17.97 4.15 -3.89
N SER A 75 18.47 5.32 -4.25
CA SER A 75 18.81 6.39 -3.29
C SER A 75 17.60 7.18 -2.78
N GLY A 76 16.44 7.04 -3.42
CA GLY A 76 15.25 7.85 -3.14
C GLY A 76 13.96 7.26 -3.66
N LEU A 77 13.65 6.02 -3.27
CA LEU A 77 12.43 5.32 -3.66
C LEU A 77 11.19 6.09 -3.25
N ILE A 78 10.28 6.29 -4.19
CA ILE A 78 8.94 6.83 -3.95
C ILE A 78 7.99 5.64 -3.96
N VAL A 79 7.20 5.46 -2.91
CA VAL A 79 6.34 4.29 -2.75
C VAL A 79 4.87 4.66 -2.70
N ASP A 80 4.11 3.89 -3.42
CA ASP A 80 2.66 3.82 -3.41
C ASP A 80 2.23 2.35 -3.50
N SER A 81 0.94 2.04 -3.42
CA SER A 81 0.46 0.68 -3.65
C SER A 81 -0.95 0.62 -4.19
N HIS A 82 -1.25 -0.49 -4.84
CA HIS A 82 -2.60 -0.83 -5.28
C HIS A 82 -3.52 -0.96 -4.07
N GLN A 83 -4.74 -0.38 -4.17
CA GLN A 83 -5.75 -0.33 -3.10
C GLN A 83 -5.22 0.18 -1.74
N HIS A 84 -4.10 0.93 -1.73
CA HIS A 84 -3.47 1.44 -0.49
C HIS A 84 -3.02 0.35 0.49
N ALA A 85 -2.73 -0.86 0.01
CA ALA A 85 -2.33 -2.00 0.83
C ALA A 85 -1.12 -1.69 1.73
N HIS A 86 -0.21 -0.80 1.30
CA HIS A 86 0.95 -0.37 2.10
C HIS A 86 0.58 0.35 3.42
N ALA A 87 -0.68 0.79 3.59
CA ALA A 87 -1.14 1.36 4.87
C ALA A 87 -1.47 0.28 5.92
N ILE A 88 -1.62 -0.98 5.51
CA ILE A 88 -1.86 -2.10 6.42
C ILE A 88 -0.57 -2.38 7.20
N PRO A 89 -0.61 -2.49 8.56
CA PRO A 89 0.59 -2.59 9.39
C PRO A 89 1.57 -3.68 8.97
N VAL A 90 1.08 -4.90 8.70
CA VAL A 90 1.93 -6.02 8.30
C VAL A 90 2.61 -5.76 6.95
N VAL A 91 1.91 -5.10 6.01
CA VAL A 91 2.47 -4.73 4.71
C VAL A 91 3.49 -3.60 4.83
N PHE A 92 3.18 -2.58 5.62
CA PHE A 92 4.09 -1.47 5.89
C PHE A 92 5.41 -1.92 6.50
N ASP A 93 5.33 -2.79 7.51
CA ASP A 93 6.50 -3.34 8.21
C ASP A 93 7.36 -4.19 7.23
N ALA A 94 6.74 -5.12 6.49
CA ALA A 94 7.39 -5.99 5.53
C ALA A 94 8.02 -5.21 4.36
N LEU A 95 7.30 -4.25 3.77
CA LEU A 95 7.80 -3.38 2.71
C LEU A 95 9.01 -2.55 3.18
N SER A 96 8.96 -2.02 4.40
CA SER A 96 10.07 -1.26 4.98
C SER A 96 11.31 -2.14 5.21
N THR A 97 11.11 -3.39 5.61
CA THR A 97 12.20 -4.38 5.78
C THR A 97 12.77 -4.78 4.42
N ALA A 98 11.93 -5.10 3.45
CA ALA A 98 12.34 -5.42 2.08
C ALA A 98 13.17 -4.29 1.44
N ALA A 99 12.75 -3.03 1.60
CA ALA A 99 13.51 -1.89 1.08
C ALA A 99 14.92 -1.80 1.70
N ARG A 100 15.03 -2.00 3.03
CA ARG A 100 16.34 -2.02 3.72
C ARG A 100 17.21 -3.17 3.24
N ALA A 101 16.67 -4.37 3.11
CA ALA A 101 17.37 -5.56 2.62
C ALA A 101 17.92 -5.35 1.20
N GLN A 102 17.21 -4.61 0.37
CA GLN A 102 17.61 -4.23 -1.00
C GLN A 102 18.53 -2.99 -1.05
N ASN A 103 18.98 -2.47 0.11
CA ASN A 103 19.76 -1.23 0.20
C ASN A 103 19.06 -0.05 -0.49
N CYS A 104 17.73 0.02 -0.42
CA CYS A 104 16.93 1.10 -0.96
C CYS A 104 16.44 2.03 0.14
N ARG A 105 16.61 3.35 -0.05
CA ARG A 105 16.09 4.35 0.87
C ARG A 105 14.72 4.86 0.38
N ILE A 106 13.68 4.64 1.18
CA ILE A 106 12.37 5.22 0.90
C ILE A 106 12.42 6.71 1.22
N SER A 107 12.27 7.57 0.21
CA SER A 107 12.30 9.03 0.34
C SER A 107 10.91 9.64 0.46
N HIS A 108 9.91 9.02 -0.14
CA HIS A 108 8.51 9.45 -0.11
C HIS A 108 7.59 8.23 -0.04
N MET A 109 6.52 8.36 0.72
CA MET A 109 5.47 7.35 0.80
C MET A 109 4.11 8.04 0.79
N ARG A 110 3.19 7.55 -0.05
CA ARG A 110 1.82 8.05 -0.09
C ARG A 110 1.13 7.73 1.23
N ILE A 111 0.43 8.71 1.79
CA ILE A 111 -0.39 8.53 2.99
C ILE A 111 -1.86 8.69 2.58
N PRO A 112 -2.65 7.60 2.56
CA PRO A 112 -4.05 7.63 2.14
C PRO A 112 -4.96 8.17 3.24
N GLU A 113 -4.65 9.39 3.72
CA GLU A 113 -5.45 10.10 4.71
C GLU A 113 -6.30 11.16 4.04
N GLU A 114 -7.62 11.05 4.19
CA GLU A 114 -8.58 11.92 3.55
C GLU A 114 -9.53 12.55 4.57
N LYS A 115 -9.55 13.89 4.61
CA LYS A 115 -10.38 14.65 5.56
C LYS A 115 -11.81 14.80 5.05
N LEU A 116 -12.74 14.01 5.58
CA LEU A 116 -14.16 14.12 5.23
C LEU A 116 -14.77 15.48 5.52
N SER A 117 -14.16 16.28 6.42
CA SER A 117 -14.56 17.66 6.67
C SER A 117 -14.41 18.56 5.46
N ALA A 118 -13.45 18.32 4.58
CA ALA A 118 -13.27 19.07 3.34
C ALA A 118 -14.48 18.91 2.41
N TYR A 119 -15.00 17.69 2.30
CA TYR A 119 -16.22 17.43 1.50
C TYR A 119 -17.46 18.07 2.08
N ARG A 120 -17.57 18.19 3.41
CA ARG A 120 -18.66 18.94 4.06
C ARG A 120 -18.57 20.42 3.73
N ALA A 121 -17.38 21.00 3.79
CA ALA A 121 -17.16 22.41 3.48
C ALA A 121 -17.53 22.75 2.03
N CYS A 122 -17.33 21.80 1.09
CA CYS A 122 -17.70 21.97 -0.33
C CYS A 122 -19.13 21.51 -0.66
N GLY A 123 -19.96 21.20 0.33
CA GLY A 123 -21.34 20.72 0.13
C GLY A 123 -21.47 19.30 -0.46
N ARG A 124 -20.36 18.56 -0.58
CA ARG A 124 -20.29 17.26 -1.24
C ARG A 124 -20.35 16.05 -0.29
N ALA A 125 -20.67 16.29 0.98
CA ALA A 125 -20.71 15.20 1.96
C ALA A 125 -21.78 14.13 1.65
N ALA A 126 -22.89 14.52 1.01
CA ALA A 126 -23.96 13.61 0.62
C ALA A 126 -23.55 12.64 -0.50
N ASP A 127 -22.59 13.01 -1.32
CA ASP A 127 -22.10 12.20 -2.45
C ASP A 127 -21.24 11.01 -1.98
N ILE A 128 -20.79 11.03 -0.71
CA ILE A 128 -19.95 9.98 -0.15
C ILE A 128 -20.83 8.84 0.37
N GLY A 129 -20.82 7.71 -0.32
CA GLY A 129 -21.53 6.50 0.10
C GLY A 129 -21.01 5.94 1.43
N LEU A 130 -21.86 5.20 2.16
CA LEU A 130 -21.51 4.62 3.46
C LEU A 130 -20.25 3.74 3.42
N ALA A 131 -20.11 2.93 2.36
CA ALA A 131 -18.93 2.09 2.17
C ALA A 131 -17.63 2.92 2.05
N ASN A 132 -17.67 4.02 1.28
CA ASN A 132 -16.50 4.90 1.14
C ASN A 132 -16.20 5.68 2.44
N ARG A 133 -17.24 6.04 3.22
CA ARG A 133 -17.02 6.62 4.57
C ARG A 133 -16.30 5.64 5.49
N ALA A 134 -16.74 4.37 5.50
CA ALA A 134 -16.08 3.32 6.29
C ALA A 134 -14.63 3.10 5.83
N LYS A 135 -14.38 3.01 4.51
CA LYS A 135 -13.02 2.93 3.95
C LYS A 135 -12.15 4.10 4.39
N CYS A 136 -12.64 5.34 4.29
CA CYS A 136 -11.91 6.52 4.72
C CYS A 136 -11.56 6.47 6.23
N LEU A 137 -12.49 6.04 7.09
CA LEU A 137 -12.23 5.92 8.53
C LEU A 137 -11.13 4.88 8.82
N ILE A 138 -11.18 3.71 8.19
CA ILE A 138 -10.17 2.66 8.32
C ILE A 138 -8.82 3.19 7.84
N LEU A 139 -8.75 3.73 6.61
CA LEU A 139 -7.52 4.25 6.03
C LEU A 139 -6.94 5.41 6.86
N ASN A 140 -7.76 6.32 7.35
CA ASN A 140 -7.30 7.43 8.21
C ASN A 140 -6.68 6.92 9.52
N ARG A 141 -7.25 5.87 10.13
CA ARG A 141 -6.66 5.25 11.32
C ARG A 141 -5.31 4.58 11.02
N LEU A 142 -5.24 3.83 9.92
CA LEU A 142 -4.00 3.18 9.48
C LEU A 142 -2.94 4.20 9.07
N SER A 143 -3.35 5.28 8.40
CA SER A 143 -2.47 6.39 7.98
C SER A 143 -1.82 7.11 9.15
N ARG A 144 -2.53 7.30 10.29
CA ARG A 144 -1.93 7.87 11.50
C ARG A 144 -0.78 7.02 12.00
N ARG A 145 -1.02 5.70 12.18
CA ARG A 145 0.03 4.76 12.60
C ARG A 145 1.20 4.75 11.61
N MET A 146 0.90 4.71 10.33
CA MET A 146 1.92 4.72 9.28
C MET A 146 2.78 5.99 9.35
N ARG A 147 2.16 7.17 9.56
CA ARG A 147 2.86 8.45 9.68
C ARG A 147 3.82 8.50 10.86
N GLU A 148 3.43 7.91 12.00
CA GLU A 148 4.25 7.83 13.21
C GLU A 148 5.47 6.89 13.03
N ASN A 149 5.39 5.93 12.09
CA ASN A 149 6.40 4.92 11.85
C ASN A 149 7.15 5.09 10.51
N LEU A 150 7.00 6.23 9.83
CA LEU A 150 7.71 6.47 8.57
C LEU A 150 9.24 6.32 8.74
N PRO A 151 9.94 5.71 7.78
CA PRO A 151 11.39 5.64 7.81
C PRO A 151 12.02 7.03 7.96
N ARG A 152 13.15 7.11 8.66
CA ARG A 152 13.85 8.39 8.90
C ARG A 152 14.14 9.12 7.58
N GLY A 153 13.70 10.37 7.48
CA GLY A 153 13.85 11.20 6.28
C GLY A 153 12.89 10.88 5.15
N CYS A 154 11.92 9.99 5.36
CA CYS A 154 10.81 9.75 4.43
C CYS A 154 9.78 10.88 4.55
N LYS A 155 9.34 11.42 3.41
CA LYS A 155 8.30 12.44 3.34
C LYS A 155 6.94 11.78 3.09
N ALA A 156 5.91 12.26 3.81
CA ALA A 156 4.53 11.88 3.56
C ALA A 156 3.99 12.55 2.30
N GLY A 157 3.57 11.76 1.31
CA GLY A 157 2.85 12.26 0.14
C GLY A 157 1.35 12.30 0.42
N PRO A 158 0.65 13.42 0.20
CA PRO A 158 -0.79 13.49 0.36
C PRO A 158 -1.50 12.65 -0.70
N PHE A 159 -2.71 12.22 -0.37
CA PHE A 159 -3.61 11.54 -1.31
C PHE A 159 -5.05 11.98 -1.08
N CYS A 160 -5.81 12.06 -2.17
CA CYS A 160 -7.24 12.35 -2.18
C CYS A 160 -7.90 11.50 -3.27
N GLY A 161 -9.09 10.95 -3.01
CA GLY A 161 -9.86 10.19 -4.00
C GLY A 161 -10.56 8.93 -3.49
N VAL A 162 -10.37 8.53 -2.23
CA VAL A 162 -11.08 7.38 -1.66
C VAL A 162 -12.56 7.68 -1.45
N ALA A 163 -12.87 8.88 -0.95
CA ALA A 163 -14.23 9.27 -0.59
C ALA A 163 -15.20 9.20 -1.75
N LEU A 164 -14.77 9.58 -2.95
CA LEU A 164 -15.58 9.58 -4.17
C LEU A 164 -15.22 8.43 -5.13
N SER A 165 -14.48 7.41 -4.67
CA SER A 165 -14.15 6.25 -5.49
C SER A 165 -15.42 5.58 -6.04
N GLY A 166 -15.47 5.36 -7.37
CA GLY A 166 -16.63 4.83 -8.08
C GLY A 166 -17.75 5.83 -8.34
N SER A 167 -17.56 7.13 -8.04
CA SER A 167 -18.56 8.19 -8.28
C SER A 167 -17.96 9.44 -8.93
N MET A 168 -16.76 9.34 -9.54
CA MET A 168 -16.06 10.47 -10.13
C MET A 168 -16.64 10.94 -11.48
N ASP A 169 -17.46 10.13 -12.10
CA ASP A 169 -18.18 10.40 -13.34
C ASP A 169 -19.33 11.41 -13.21
N ARG A 170 -19.65 11.78 -11.98
CA ARG A 170 -20.72 12.73 -11.64
C ARG A 170 -20.23 14.14 -11.28
N MET A 171 -19.00 14.46 -11.69
CA MET A 171 -18.44 15.82 -11.48
C MET A 171 -18.64 16.71 -12.68
#